data_d5d3d79368b170529452ff89f8f3fe55
#
_entry.id   d5d3d79368b170529452ff89f8f3fe55
#
_cell.length_a   1.000
_cell.length_b   1.000
_cell.length_c   1.000
_cell.angle_alpha   90.00
_cell.angle_beta   90.00
_cell.angle_gamma   90.00
#
_symmetry.space_group_name_H-M   'P 1'
#
loop_
_entity.id
_entity.type
_entity.pdbx_description
1 polymer ?
#
loop_
_entity_poly.entity_id
_entity_poly.type
_entity_poly.pdbx_seq_one_letter_code
_entity_poly.pdbx_strand_id
1 'polypeptide(L)'
;MTFATAMYLLVVLAPVSLLLTLLAHAAVYIALAPRRAAAAPAPPISVLKPVKGDEPGLYENLASLARQDYPDFEILVGAEDARDPALEVARQVRADFPGVRIGVHAGARPMGLNPKVNLLSALFDRARHDTVLISDSNVRVGPEYLRETSAELADPAVGLVTNIVVGEGQGLGALLEALHLNSFVAAATSLARVVVGRACVIGKSMLLRRSDLCRLGGLREVRNVLAEDFLIGRLYELAGYRVALSPYLVHCVNEGWTVERFLNRHVRWAQMRRRISPGAYLGELLLNPVLWIALATLSLWASGPGRDLRLIAVAAAGVAVKFASDALLCRRLRGKLPRPAEVLAMPIKDLAVTFIWLIGCFRRRVSWRGNELRIERGSVLTPAEGPSLGAAEELA
;
A
#
# COMPACT_ATOMS: atom_id res chain seq x y z
N MET A 1 -12.79 32.10 -15.36
CA MET A 1 -13.17 32.03 -13.92
C MET A 1 -12.68 33.31 -13.27
N THR A 2 -13.57 34.09 -12.64
CA THR A 2 -13.17 35.35 -11.96
C THR A 2 -12.39 35.01 -10.69
N PHE A 3 -11.56 35.95 -10.22
CA PHE A 3 -10.82 35.80 -8.95
C PHE A 3 -11.76 35.50 -7.76
N ALA A 4 -12.89 36.21 -7.69
CA ALA A 4 -13.91 35.98 -6.67
C ALA A 4 -14.47 34.53 -6.69
N THR A 5 -14.78 34.00 -7.88
CA THR A 5 -15.25 32.63 -8.05
C THR A 5 -14.21 31.61 -7.57
N ALA A 6 -12.92 31.83 -7.90
CA ALA A 6 -11.83 30.95 -7.42
C ALA A 6 -11.69 30.98 -5.89
N MET A 7 -11.77 32.17 -5.30
CA MET A 7 -11.71 32.35 -3.84
C MET A 7 -12.85 31.62 -3.13
N TYR A 8 -14.10 31.79 -3.59
CA TYR A 8 -15.25 31.07 -3.01
C TYR A 8 -15.09 29.55 -3.10
N LEU A 9 -14.58 29.07 -4.24
CA LEU A 9 -14.30 27.63 -4.40
C LEU A 9 -13.31 27.12 -3.35
N LEU A 10 -12.21 27.84 -3.13
CA LEU A 10 -11.19 27.45 -2.12
C LEU A 10 -11.76 27.47 -0.70
N VAL A 11 -12.59 28.47 -0.36
CA VAL A 11 -13.25 28.57 0.95
C VAL A 11 -14.20 27.39 1.20
N VAL A 12 -14.89 26.90 0.15
CA VAL A 12 -15.77 25.72 0.26
C VAL A 12 -14.95 24.42 0.29
N LEU A 13 -13.89 24.32 -0.50
CA LEU A 13 -13.08 23.11 -0.57
C LEU A 13 -12.34 22.80 0.74
N ALA A 14 -11.94 23.81 1.50
CA ALA A 14 -11.24 23.60 2.78
C ALA A 14 -12.06 22.78 3.81
N PRO A 15 -13.29 23.18 4.21
CA PRO A 15 -14.08 22.38 5.13
C PRO A 15 -14.57 21.06 4.52
N VAL A 16 -14.86 21.01 3.22
CA VAL A 16 -15.23 19.76 2.54
C VAL A 16 -14.08 18.74 2.60
N SER A 17 -12.85 19.17 2.32
CA SER A 17 -11.66 18.32 2.42
C SER A 17 -11.43 17.82 3.85
N LEU A 18 -11.59 18.69 4.84
CA LEU A 18 -11.48 18.29 6.25
C LEU A 18 -12.54 17.25 6.61
N LEU A 19 -13.79 17.49 6.24
CA LEU A 19 -14.89 16.54 6.49
C LEU A 19 -14.63 15.19 5.82
N LEU A 20 -14.24 15.17 4.54
CA LEU A 20 -13.93 13.95 3.82
C LEU A 20 -12.76 13.18 4.46
N THR A 21 -11.75 13.88 4.95
CA THR A 21 -10.63 13.26 5.68
C THR A 21 -11.11 12.63 6.99
N LEU A 22 -11.95 13.33 7.76
CA LEU A 22 -12.51 12.78 9.00
C LEU A 22 -13.41 11.56 8.74
N LEU A 23 -14.21 11.59 7.67
CA LEU A 23 -15.02 10.44 7.25
C LEU A 23 -14.14 9.26 6.81
N ALA A 24 -13.03 9.53 6.11
CA ALA A 24 -12.07 8.50 5.72
C ALA A 24 -11.38 7.88 6.95
N HIS A 25 -11.05 8.69 7.97
CA HIS A 25 -10.55 8.18 9.24
C HIS A 25 -11.60 7.34 9.99
N ALA A 26 -12.86 7.78 10.03
CA ALA A 26 -13.95 7.00 10.61
C ALA A 26 -14.15 5.65 9.90
N ALA A 27 -13.97 5.60 8.57
CA ALA A 27 -14.05 4.36 7.81
C ALA A 27 -13.01 3.31 8.25
N VAL A 28 -11.85 3.72 8.77
CA VAL A 28 -10.87 2.78 9.35
C VAL A 28 -11.42 2.09 10.59
N TYR A 29 -12.09 2.83 11.47
CA TYR A 29 -12.71 2.24 12.67
C TYR A 29 -13.81 1.24 12.30
N ILE A 30 -14.59 1.52 11.24
CA ILE A 30 -15.60 0.60 10.70
C ILE A 30 -14.95 -0.64 10.09
N ALA A 31 -13.88 -0.46 9.29
CA ALA A 31 -13.16 -1.56 8.66
C ALA A 31 -12.48 -2.50 9.68
N LEU A 32 -12.04 -1.93 10.81
CA LEU A 32 -11.39 -2.66 11.91
C LEU A 32 -12.38 -3.13 13.00
N ALA A 33 -13.68 -3.00 12.78
CA ALA A 33 -14.68 -3.52 13.72
C ALA A 33 -14.53 -5.06 13.81
N PRO A 34 -14.50 -5.63 15.03
CA PRO A 34 -14.42 -7.06 15.21
C PRO A 34 -15.54 -7.76 14.45
N ARG A 35 -15.18 -8.75 13.65
CA ARG A 35 -16.13 -9.64 13.01
C ARG A 35 -16.20 -10.92 13.82
N ARG A 36 -17.39 -11.49 14.00
CA ARG A 36 -17.50 -12.83 14.56
C ARG A 36 -16.78 -13.80 13.60
N ALA A 37 -15.60 -14.23 13.99
CA ALA A 37 -14.98 -15.38 13.32
C ALA A 37 -15.89 -16.58 13.58
N ALA A 38 -16.60 -17.06 12.56
CA ALA A 38 -17.08 -18.42 12.59
C ALA A 38 -15.85 -19.32 12.75
N ALA A 39 -16.02 -20.46 13.44
CA ALA A 39 -14.96 -21.48 13.48
C ALA A 39 -14.68 -21.90 12.03
N ALA A 40 -13.73 -21.23 11.39
CA ALA A 40 -13.39 -21.43 10.00
C ALA A 40 -12.36 -22.57 9.90
N PRO A 41 -12.44 -23.43 8.88
CA PRO A 41 -11.37 -24.38 8.61
C PRO A 41 -10.06 -23.58 8.41
N ALA A 42 -8.96 -24.10 8.93
CA ALA A 42 -7.62 -23.56 8.72
C ALA A 42 -6.99 -24.27 7.51
N PRO A 43 -7.18 -23.77 6.27
CA PRO A 43 -6.61 -24.42 5.08
C PRO A 43 -5.09 -24.36 5.14
N PRO A 44 -4.36 -25.37 4.67
CA PRO A 44 -2.91 -25.31 4.62
C PRO A 44 -2.44 -24.17 3.69
N ILE A 45 -1.40 -23.42 4.12
CA ILE A 45 -0.97 -22.17 3.46
C ILE A 45 0.48 -22.24 3.00
N SER A 46 0.75 -21.85 1.74
CA SER A 46 2.09 -21.54 1.25
C SER A 46 2.31 -20.02 1.25
N VAL A 47 3.22 -19.55 2.12
CA VAL A 47 3.59 -18.13 2.21
C VAL A 47 4.73 -17.84 1.21
N LEU A 48 4.50 -16.97 0.25
CA LEU A 48 5.49 -16.55 -0.75
C LEU A 48 6.13 -15.23 -0.34
N LYS A 49 7.43 -15.24 -0.13
CA LYS A 49 8.20 -14.10 0.38
C LYS A 49 9.31 -13.72 -0.60
N PRO A 50 9.02 -12.87 -1.61
CA PRO A 50 10.05 -12.35 -2.50
C PRO A 50 10.93 -11.34 -1.76
N VAL A 51 12.23 -11.58 -1.70
CA VAL A 51 13.22 -10.73 -1.02
C VAL A 51 14.24 -10.15 -2.01
N LYS A 52 14.93 -9.07 -1.63
CA LYS A 52 16.03 -8.48 -2.40
C LYS A 52 16.94 -7.64 -1.52
N GLY A 53 18.22 -7.98 -1.51
CA GLY A 53 19.27 -7.17 -0.89
C GLY A 53 19.27 -7.25 0.64
N ASP A 54 20.18 -6.48 1.23
CA ASP A 54 20.29 -6.32 2.68
C ASP A 54 19.22 -5.34 3.17
N GLU A 55 18.07 -5.88 3.59
CA GLU A 55 16.96 -5.08 4.11
C GLU A 55 16.98 -5.12 5.64
N PRO A 56 17.17 -3.96 6.33
CA PRO A 56 17.17 -3.92 7.79
C PRO A 56 15.89 -4.53 8.38
N GLY A 57 16.04 -5.41 9.38
CA GLY A 57 14.93 -6.08 10.03
C GLY A 57 14.34 -7.26 9.26
N LEU A 58 14.99 -7.72 8.18
CA LEU A 58 14.52 -8.86 7.39
C LEU A 58 14.43 -10.15 8.23
N TYR A 59 15.40 -10.37 9.13
CA TYR A 59 15.36 -11.53 10.04
C TYR A 59 14.09 -11.56 10.87
N GLU A 60 13.77 -10.46 11.58
CA GLU A 60 12.57 -10.35 12.42
C GLU A 60 11.28 -10.48 11.61
N ASN A 61 11.27 -9.95 10.39
CA ASN A 61 10.12 -10.05 9.49
C ASN A 61 9.88 -11.50 9.07
N LEU A 62 10.92 -12.26 8.73
CA LEU A 62 10.83 -13.68 8.42
C LEU A 62 10.51 -14.51 9.66
N ALA A 63 11.19 -14.25 10.79
CA ALA A 63 10.95 -14.93 12.05
C ALA A 63 9.51 -14.71 12.56
N SER A 64 8.90 -13.55 12.32
CA SER A 64 7.49 -13.29 12.66
C SER A 64 6.52 -14.22 11.94
N LEU A 65 6.85 -14.60 10.70
CA LEU A 65 6.09 -15.60 9.94
C LEU A 65 6.37 -17.01 10.44
N ALA A 66 7.60 -17.33 10.88
CA ALA A 66 7.92 -18.63 11.43
C ALA A 66 7.25 -18.89 12.81
N ARG A 67 6.85 -17.83 13.53
CA ARG A 67 6.15 -17.90 14.84
C ARG A 67 4.63 -17.95 14.74
N GLN A 68 4.07 -18.29 13.58
CA GLN A 68 2.61 -18.35 13.44
C GLN A 68 2.00 -19.51 14.25
N ASP A 69 0.92 -19.22 14.98
CA ASP A 69 0.04 -20.23 15.58
C ASP A 69 -0.94 -20.76 14.52
N TYR A 70 -0.43 -21.64 13.63
CA TYR A 70 -1.20 -22.16 12.51
C TYR A 70 -0.83 -23.65 12.26
N PRO A 71 -1.81 -24.54 12.01
CA PRO A 71 -1.58 -25.97 12.03
C PRO A 71 -0.68 -26.47 10.88
N ASP A 72 -0.85 -25.96 9.66
CA ASP A 72 -0.10 -26.41 8.49
C ASP A 72 0.20 -25.26 7.55
N PHE A 73 1.47 -24.88 7.47
CA PHE A 73 1.96 -23.87 6.55
C PHE A 73 3.43 -24.10 6.18
N GLU A 74 3.82 -23.47 5.08
CA GLU A 74 5.21 -23.37 4.66
C GLU A 74 5.56 -21.93 4.28
N ILE A 75 6.84 -21.58 4.35
CA ILE A 75 7.37 -20.29 3.93
C ILE A 75 8.34 -20.53 2.79
N LEU A 76 8.10 -19.92 1.63
CA LEU A 76 8.96 -19.96 0.47
C LEU A 76 9.60 -18.57 0.27
N VAL A 77 10.86 -18.45 0.67
CA VAL A 77 11.66 -17.24 0.51
C VAL A 77 12.44 -17.33 -0.80
N GLY A 78 12.40 -16.30 -1.61
CA GLY A 78 13.13 -16.30 -2.88
C GLY A 78 13.76 -14.96 -3.21
N ALA A 79 14.94 -15.01 -3.84
CA ALA A 79 15.61 -13.88 -4.46
C ALA A 79 15.96 -14.18 -5.91
N GLU A 80 16.14 -13.13 -6.72
CA GLU A 80 16.47 -13.25 -8.15
C GLU A 80 17.90 -13.79 -8.35
N ASP A 81 18.86 -13.26 -7.57
CA ASP A 81 20.27 -13.68 -7.59
C ASP A 81 20.56 -14.68 -6.48
N ALA A 82 21.28 -15.75 -6.79
CA ALA A 82 21.74 -16.75 -5.84
C ALA A 82 22.71 -16.20 -4.77
N ARG A 83 23.36 -15.08 -5.06
CA ARG A 83 24.28 -14.38 -4.16
C ARG A 83 23.60 -13.29 -3.34
N ASP A 84 22.29 -13.12 -3.47
CA ASP A 84 21.56 -12.08 -2.72
C ASP A 84 21.70 -12.32 -1.21
N PRO A 85 22.17 -11.32 -0.41
CA PRO A 85 22.40 -11.46 1.02
C PRO A 85 21.11 -11.81 1.79
N ALA A 86 19.94 -11.45 1.28
CA ALA A 86 18.67 -11.82 1.88
C ALA A 86 18.46 -13.36 1.99
N LEU A 87 19.10 -14.15 1.11
CA LEU A 87 19.02 -15.62 1.17
C LEU A 87 19.80 -16.19 2.35
N GLU A 88 20.88 -15.53 2.78
CA GLU A 88 21.62 -15.95 3.99
C GLU A 88 20.78 -15.71 5.24
N VAL A 89 20.15 -14.55 5.35
CA VAL A 89 19.19 -14.27 6.43
C VAL A 89 18.05 -15.30 6.45
N ALA A 90 17.54 -15.69 5.29
CA ALA A 90 16.50 -16.72 5.21
C ALA A 90 16.99 -18.12 5.65
N ARG A 91 18.27 -18.47 5.34
CA ARG A 91 18.88 -19.73 5.81
C ARG A 91 19.07 -19.71 7.32
N GLN A 92 19.45 -18.58 7.90
CA GLN A 92 19.55 -18.42 9.35
C GLN A 92 18.19 -18.64 10.02
N VAL A 93 17.13 -17.95 9.55
CA VAL A 93 15.77 -18.15 10.09
C VAL A 93 15.34 -19.62 9.97
N ARG A 94 15.64 -20.29 8.85
CA ARG A 94 15.34 -21.72 8.68
C ARG A 94 16.06 -22.59 9.72
N ALA A 95 17.31 -22.26 10.06
CA ALA A 95 18.07 -23.00 11.08
C ALA A 95 17.50 -22.77 12.49
N ASP A 96 17.06 -21.53 12.79
CA ASP A 96 16.52 -21.16 14.11
C ASP A 96 15.09 -21.68 14.33
N PHE A 97 14.34 -22.01 13.25
CA PHE A 97 12.98 -22.55 13.31
C PHE A 97 12.85 -23.91 12.61
N PRO A 98 13.52 -24.97 13.12
CA PRO A 98 13.55 -26.28 12.45
C PRO A 98 12.19 -26.98 12.39
N GLY A 99 11.23 -26.57 13.25
CA GLY A 99 9.85 -27.09 13.24
C GLY A 99 8.98 -26.49 12.13
N VAL A 100 9.43 -25.44 11.43
CA VAL A 100 8.70 -24.79 10.34
C VAL A 100 9.34 -25.14 9.00
N ARG A 101 8.53 -25.47 8.02
CA ARG A 101 9.02 -25.71 6.67
C ARG A 101 9.36 -24.38 5.98
N ILE A 102 10.65 -24.08 5.85
CA ILE A 102 11.15 -22.89 5.18
C ILE A 102 11.99 -23.30 3.96
N GLY A 103 11.49 -23.02 2.76
CA GLY A 103 12.19 -23.16 1.49
C GLY A 103 12.94 -21.88 1.14
N VAL A 104 14.24 -21.99 0.83
CA VAL A 104 15.06 -20.86 0.38
C VAL A 104 15.46 -21.10 -1.08
N HIS A 105 15.06 -20.21 -1.97
CA HIS A 105 15.16 -20.38 -3.40
C HIS A 105 15.87 -19.21 -4.07
N ALA A 106 16.69 -19.52 -5.07
CA ALA A 106 17.29 -18.52 -5.95
C ALA A 106 16.79 -18.71 -7.39
N GLY A 107 16.80 -17.64 -8.13
CA GLY A 107 16.39 -17.57 -9.52
C GLY A 107 14.93 -17.16 -9.70
N ALA A 108 14.72 -16.36 -10.73
CA ALA A 108 13.40 -15.95 -11.19
C ALA A 108 13.16 -16.54 -12.58
N ARG A 109 11.90 -16.79 -12.91
CA ARG A 109 11.50 -17.17 -14.27
C ARG A 109 11.17 -15.91 -15.05
N PRO A 110 11.95 -15.51 -16.07
CA PRO A 110 11.63 -14.36 -16.88
C PRO A 110 10.30 -14.56 -17.61
N MET A 111 9.28 -13.81 -17.21
CA MET A 111 7.96 -13.82 -17.83
C MET A 111 7.61 -12.48 -18.45
N GLY A 112 8.16 -11.40 -17.90
CA GLY A 112 7.85 -10.04 -18.31
C GLY A 112 8.73 -9.00 -17.62
N LEU A 113 8.30 -7.74 -17.73
CA LEU A 113 9.06 -6.58 -17.24
C LEU A 113 8.93 -6.36 -15.72
N ASN A 114 8.01 -7.05 -15.04
CA ASN A 114 7.87 -6.93 -13.59
C ASN A 114 8.76 -7.98 -12.88
N PRO A 115 9.90 -7.58 -12.28
CA PRO A 115 10.82 -8.53 -11.66
C PRO A 115 10.23 -9.20 -10.42
N LYS A 116 9.29 -8.53 -9.70
CA LYS A 116 8.60 -9.16 -8.57
C LYS A 116 7.70 -10.30 -9.03
N VAL A 117 6.97 -10.12 -10.15
CA VAL A 117 6.11 -11.15 -10.73
C VAL A 117 6.93 -12.32 -11.26
N ASN A 118 8.08 -12.06 -11.88
CA ASN A 118 9.00 -13.10 -12.32
C ASN A 118 9.45 -13.99 -11.16
N LEU A 119 9.81 -13.38 -10.03
CA LEU A 119 10.22 -14.12 -8.84
C LEU A 119 9.03 -14.83 -8.17
N LEU A 120 7.88 -14.16 -8.05
CA LEU A 120 6.66 -14.78 -7.52
C LEU A 120 6.22 -15.98 -8.33
N SER A 121 6.36 -15.97 -9.66
CA SER A 121 6.03 -17.12 -10.50
C SER A 121 6.88 -18.34 -10.14
N ALA A 122 8.19 -18.14 -9.93
CA ALA A 122 9.08 -19.22 -9.54
C ALA A 122 8.74 -19.81 -8.15
N LEU A 123 8.29 -18.98 -7.19
CA LEU A 123 7.83 -19.43 -5.89
C LEU A 123 6.45 -20.10 -5.95
N PHE A 124 5.55 -19.56 -6.77
CA PHE A 124 4.20 -20.07 -6.98
C PHE A 124 4.20 -21.51 -7.53
N ASP A 125 5.12 -21.81 -8.46
CA ASP A 125 5.29 -23.16 -9.00
C ASP A 125 5.78 -24.16 -7.94
N ARG A 126 6.44 -23.69 -6.87
CA ARG A 126 6.95 -24.49 -5.74
C ARG A 126 5.99 -24.63 -4.59
N ALA A 127 4.93 -23.81 -4.57
CA ALA A 127 3.93 -23.83 -3.50
C ALA A 127 3.20 -25.19 -3.47
N ARG A 128 3.16 -25.81 -2.29
CA ARG A 128 2.53 -27.11 -2.09
C ARG A 128 1.02 -27.01 -1.90
N HIS A 129 0.56 -25.90 -1.34
CA HIS A 129 -0.82 -25.70 -0.95
C HIS A 129 -1.57 -24.84 -1.97
N ASP A 130 -2.86 -25.07 -2.07
CA ASP A 130 -3.74 -24.26 -2.95
C ASP A 130 -3.99 -22.87 -2.37
N THR A 131 -4.03 -22.73 -1.04
CA THR A 131 -4.09 -21.41 -0.43
C THR A 131 -2.69 -20.81 -0.38
N VAL A 132 -2.52 -19.67 -1.05
CA VAL A 132 -1.24 -18.97 -1.20
C VAL A 132 -1.35 -17.58 -0.60
N LEU A 133 -0.36 -17.22 0.22
CA LEU A 133 -0.20 -15.88 0.78
C LEU A 133 1.03 -15.21 0.17
N ILE A 134 0.84 -14.14 -0.59
CA ILE A 134 1.93 -13.29 -1.07
C ILE A 134 2.17 -12.19 -0.05
N SER A 135 3.42 -12.06 0.43
CA SER A 135 3.80 -11.05 1.42
C SER A 135 5.16 -10.45 1.12
N ASP A 136 5.25 -9.11 1.09
CA ASP A 136 6.53 -8.39 0.86
C ASP A 136 7.55 -8.63 2.00
N SER A 137 8.84 -8.40 1.72
CA SER A 137 9.97 -8.62 2.65
C SER A 137 9.87 -7.83 3.96
N ASN A 138 9.37 -6.60 3.91
CA ASN A 138 9.28 -5.70 5.06
C ASN A 138 7.96 -5.80 5.86
N VAL A 139 7.27 -6.93 5.75
CA VAL A 139 6.06 -7.22 6.52
C VAL A 139 6.41 -8.01 7.77
N ARG A 140 5.95 -7.50 8.92
CA ARG A 140 6.01 -8.13 10.24
C ARG A 140 4.62 -8.35 10.78
N VAL A 141 4.36 -9.49 11.41
CA VAL A 141 3.04 -9.92 11.83
C VAL A 141 3.08 -10.59 13.21
N GLY A 142 1.95 -10.63 13.92
CA GLY A 142 1.77 -11.42 15.15
C GLY A 142 1.44 -12.87 14.85
N PRO A 143 1.42 -13.74 15.88
CA PRO A 143 1.21 -15.17 15.71
C PRO A 143 -0.17 -15.56 15.18
N GLU A 144 -1.18 -14.70 15.30
CA GLU A 144 -2.56 -14.94 14.87
C GLU A 144 -2.83 -14.59 13.39
N TYR A 145 -1.85 -14.01 12.70
CA TYR A 145 -2.03 -13.44 11.37
C TYR A 145 -2.60 -14.41 10.34
N LEU A 146 -2.02 -15.60 10.22
CA LEU A 146 -2.50 -16.57 9.24
C LEU A 146 -3.93 -17.03 9.55
N ARG A 147 -4.24 -17.23 10.84
CA ARG A 147 -5.56 -17.65 11.31
C ARG A 147 -6.63 -16.59 11.04
N GLU A 148 -6.37 -15.35 11.44
CA GLU A 148 -7.33 -14.26 11.26
C GLU A 148 -7.52 -13.88 9.79
N THR A 149 -6.44 -13.88 8.99
CA THR A 149 -6.54 -13.54 7.57
C THR A 149 -7.22 -14.66 6.78
N SER A 150 -6.93 -15.93 7.06
CA SER A 150 -7.53 -17.05 6.35
C SER A 150 -9.01 -17.26 6.68
N ALA A 151 -9.46 -16.85 7.84
CA ALA A 151 -10.87 -16.95 8.23
C ALA A 151 -11.81 -16.25 7.26
N GLU A 152 -11.36 -15.19 6.58
CA GLU A 152 -12.16 -14.48 5.55
C GLU A 152 -12.42 -15.35 4.30
N LEU A 153 -11.58 -16.37 4.01
CA LEU A 153 -11.78 -17.30 2.89
C LEU A 153 -12.82 -18.40 3.20
N ALA A 154 -13.36 -18.47 4.41
CA ALA A 154 -14.45 -19.37 4.74
C ALA A 154 -15.73 -19.03 3.97
N ASP A 155 -15.90 -17.77 3.58
CA ASP A 155 -16.95 -17.38 2.65
C ASP A 155 -16.51 -17.73 1.21
N PRO A 156 -17.22 -18.65 0.51
CA PRO A 156 -16.86 -19.07 -0.83
C PRO A 156 -16.94 -17.92 -1.87
N ALA A 157 -17.69 -16.86 -1.59
CA ALA A 157 -17.74 -15.69 -2.44
C ALA A 157 -16.44 -14.85 -2.37
N VAL A 158 -15.60 -15.05 -1.34
CA VAL A 158 -14.30 -14.38 -1.20
C VAL A 158 -13.25 -15.14 -1.97
N GLY A 159 -12.67 -14.50 -2.99
CA GLY A 159 -11.57 -15.07 -3.77
C GLY A 159 -10.19 -14.57 -3.33
N LEU A 160 -10.11 -13.35 -2.79
CA LEU A 160 -8.88 -12.73 -2.35
C LEU A 160 -9.10 -11.96 -1.05
N VAL A 161 -8.13 -12.06 -0.13
CA VAL A 161 -8.10 -11.31 1.13
C VAL A 161 -6.86 -10.43 1.16
N THR A 162 -7.03 -9.16 1.55
CA THR A 162 -5.93 -8.22 1.82
C THR A 162 -6.10 -7.61 3.20
N ASN A 163 -5.06 -6.93 3.70
CA ASN A 163 -5.03 -6.39 5.06
C ASN A 163 -4.74 -4.89 5.05
N ILE A 164 -5.19 -4.19 6.10
CA ILE A 164 -4.77 -2.80 6.35
C ILE A 164 -3.30 -2.81 6.77
N VAL A 165 -2.50 -1.93 6.13
CA VAL A 165 -1.08 -1.81 6.38
C VAL A 165 -0.81 -0.70 7.39
N VAL A 166 -0.04 -1.02 8.42
CA VAL A 166 0.44 -0.09 9.44
C VAL A 166 1.91 0.19 9.23
N GLY A 167 2.28 1.46 9.09
CA GLY A 167 3.67 1.87 8.93
C GLY A 167 4.41 1.95 10.25
N GLU A 168 5.62 1.39 10.28
CA GLU A 168 6.58 1.50 11.39
C GLU A 168 7.99 1.75 10.87
N GLY A 169 8.84 2.34 11.71
CA GLY A 169 10.26 2.54 11.40
C GLY A 169 10.89 3.68 12.18
N GLN A 170 12.22 3.76 12.09
CA GLN A 170 13.03 4.79 12.70
C GLN A 170 13.80 5.58 11.63
N GLY A 171 14.08 6.85 11.92
CA GLY A 171 14.66 7.79 10.96
C GLY A 171 13.61 8.61 10.21
N LEU A 172 14.01 9.74 9.64
CA LEU A 172 13.08 10.73 9.08
C LEU A 172 12.28 10.18 7.90
N GLY A 173 12.92 9.47 6.97
CA GLY A 173 12.23 8.87 5.82
C GLY A 173 11.22 7.79 6.24
N ALA A 174 11.61 6.92 7.19
CA ALA A 174 10.73 5.89 7.74
C ALA A 174 9.56 6.51 8.52
N LEU A 175 9.78 7.62 9.20
CA LEU A 175 8.75 8.36 9.94
C LEU A 175 7.72 8.98 8.98
N LEU A 176 8.16 9.63 7.90
CA LEU A 176 7.28 10.17 6.87
C LEU A 176 6.45 9.06 6.21
N GLU A 177 7.09 7.91 5.91
CA GLU A 177 6.43 6.72 5.39
C GLU A 177 5.37 6.20 6.36
N ALA A 178 5.72 6.01 7.64
CA ALA A 178 4.80 5.53 8.65
C ALA A 178 3.60 6.48 8.84
N LEU A 179 3.84 7.79 8.88
CA LEU A 179 2.76 8.78 8.96
C LEU A 179 1.85 8.73 7.74
N HIS A 180 2.40 8.55 6.53
CA HIS A 180 1.60 8.48 5.31
C HIS A 180 0.77 7.19 5.25
N LEU A 181 1.35 6.04 5.61
CA LEU A 181 0.64 4.77 5.67
C LEU A 181 -0.47 4.79 6.73
N ASN A 182 -0.19 5.35 7.92
CA ASN A 182 -1.10 5.35 9.07
C ASN A 182 -2.17 6.47 9.04
N SER A 183 -2.11 7.38 8.07
CA SER A 183 -3.15 8.39 7.87
C SER A 183 -3.83 8.20 6.51
N PHE A 184 -3.18 8.62 5.44
CA PHE A 184 -3.77 8.65 4.11
C PHE A 184 -4.05 7.25 3.54
N VAL A 185 -3.07 6.32 3.56
CA VAL A 185 -3.23 5.02 2.88
C VAL A 185 -4.26 4.16 3.60
N ALA A 186 -4.18 4.04 4.92
CA ALA A 186 -5.16 3.30 5.71
C ALA A 186 -6.58 3.90 5.57
N ALA A 187 -6.68 5.24 5.57
CA ALA A 187 -7.95 5.93 5.41
C ALA A 187 -8.55 5.75 4.01
N ALA A 188 -7.76 5.94 2.95
CA ALA A 188 -8.23 5.82 1.56
C ALA A 188 -8.67 4.38 1.23
N THR A 189 -7.91 3.37 1.65
CA THR A 189 -8.26 1.96 1.43
C THR A 189 -9.52 1.55 2.20
N SER A 190 -9.67 2.02 3.44
CA SER A 190 -10.86 1.76 4.25
C SER A 190 -12.09 2.49 3.72
N LEU A 191 -11.94 3.75 3.28
CA LEU A 191 -13.02 4.52 2.68
C LEU A 191 -13.53 3.84 1.39
N ALA A 192 -12.62 3.39 0.52
CA ALA A 192 -12.98 2.64 -0.67
C ALA A 192 -13.78 1.38 -0.33
N ARG A 193 -13.39 0.64 0.72
CA ARG A 193 -14.12 -0.55 1.17
C ARG A 193 -15.49 -0.22 1.74
N VAL A 194 -15.60 0.84 2.55
CA VAL A 194 -16.85 1.18 3.25
C VAL A 194 -17.85 1.87 2.32
N VAL A 195 -17.40 2.80 1.46
CA VAL A 195 -18.28 3.62 0.62
C VAL A 195 -18.50 2.99 -0.75
N VAL A 196 -17.43 2.48 -1.39
CA VAL A 196 -17.51 1.89 -2.74
C VAL A 196 -17.80 0.39 -2.69
N GLY A 197 -17.64 -0.26 -1.53
CA GLY A 197 -17.81 -1.69 -1.37
C GLY A 197 -16.63 -2.52 -1.90
N ARG A 198 -15.55 -1.88 -2.36
CA ARG A 198 -14.37 -2.53 -2.96
C ARG A 198 -13.14 -2.38 -2.09
N ALA A 199 -12.44 -3.48 -1.81
CA ALA A 199 -11.17 -3.43 -1.13
C ALA A 199 -10.04 -3.13 -2.12
N CYS A 200 -9.22 -2.13 -1.82
CA CYS A 200 -7.99 -1.88 -2.56
C CYS A 200 -6.94 -2.89 -2.10
N VAL A 201 -6.49 -3.74 -3.01
CA VAL A 201 -5.45 -4.74 -2.71
C VAL A 201 -4.09 -4.04 -2.60
N ILE A 202 -3.38 -4.35 -1.53
CA ILE A 202 -1.99 -3.89 -1.31
C ILE A 202 -1.09 -5.12 -1.24
N GLY A 203 -0.06 -5.17 -2.08
CA GLY A 203 0.86 -6.30 -2.24
C GLY A 203 1.65 -6.70 -0.98
N LYS A 204 1.39 -6.04 0.16
CA LYS A 204 1.95 -6.38 1.46
C LYS A 204 1.35 -7.66 2.05
N SER A 205 0.10 -7.94 1.72
CA SER A 205 -0.61 -9.13 2.17
C SER A 205 -1.74 -9.45 1.20
N MET A 206 -1.63 -10.55 0.48
CA MET A 206 -2.59 -11.04 -0.49
C MET A 206 -2.76 -12.55 -0.30
N LEU A 207 -3.84 -12.96 0.33
CA LEU A 207 -4.20 -14.37 0.50
C LEU A 207 -5.25 -14.74 -0.53
N LEU A 208 -5.01 -15.82 -1.28
CA LEU A 208 -5.86 -16.26 -2.39
C LEU A 208 -5.75 -17.77 -2.61
N ARG A 209 -6.68 -18.35 -3.38
CA ARG A 209 -6.54 -19.72 -3.86
C ARG A 209 -5.78 -19.74 -5.18
N ARG A 210 -4.73 -20.54 -5.26
CA ARG A 210 -3.89 -20.73 -6.46
C ARG A 210 -4.72 -21.19 -7.66
N SER A 211 -5.62 -22.14 -7.44
CA SER A 211 -6.54 -22.67 -8.46
C SER A 211 -7.43 -21.57 -9.04
N ASP A 212 -7.94 -20.66 -8.22
CA ASP A 212 -8.73 -19.51 -8.68
C ASP A 212 -7.89 -18.58 -9.55
N LEU A 213 -6.70 -18.16 -9.06
CA LEU A 213 -5.81 -17.29 -9.83
C LEU A 213 -5.41 -17.91 -11.17
N CYS A 214 -5.12 -19.22 -11.19
CA CYS A 214 -4.79 -19.92 -12.44
C CYS A 214 -5.95 -19.89 -13.45
N ARG A 215 -7.20 -20.05 -12.99
CA ARG A 215 -8.39 -19.92 -13.85
C ARG A 215 -8.56 -18.52 -14.43
N LEU A 216 -8.07 -17.50 -13.73
CA LEU A 216 -8.09 -16.09 -14.15
C LEU A 216 -6.89 -15.70 -15.03
N GLY A 217 -6.10 -16.65 -15.54
CA GLY A 217 -4.92 -16.43 -16.39
C GLY A 217 -3.59 -16.42 -15.62
N GLY A 218 -3.63 -16.49 -14.28
CA GLY A 218 -2.45 -16.60 -13.43
C GLY A 218 -1.61 -15.32 -13.38
N LEU A 219 -0.37 -15.47 -12.93
CA LEU A 219 0.58 -14.36 -12.84
C LEU A 219 1.02 -13.81 -14.23
N ARG A 220 0.68 -14.50 -15.32
CA ARG A 220 0.93 -14.02 -16.68
C ARG A 220 0.22 -12.72 -16.99
N GLU A 221 -1.01 -12.56 -16.48
CA GLU A 221 -1.83 -11.36 -16.74
C GLU A 221 -1.19 -10.08 -16.19
N VAL A 222 -0.36 -10.23 -15.17
CA VAL A 222 0.26 -9.09 -14.47
C VAL A 222 1.78 -8.96 -14.72
N ARG A 223 2.36 -9.76 -15.64
CA ARG A 223 3.81 -9.84 -15.86
C ARG A 223 4.47 -8.53 -16.29
N ASN A 224 3.70 -7.64 -16.92
CA ASN A 224 4.16 -6.33 -17.39
C ASN A 224 3.44 -5.17 -16.66
N VAL A 225 2.89 -5.39 -15.49
CA VAL A 225 2.11 -4.39 -14.76
C VAL A 225 2.83 -4.02 -13.47
N LEU A 226 2.99 -2.72 -13.20
CA LEU A 226 3.67 -2.23 -12.00
C LEU A 226 2.82 -2.43 -10.75
N ALA A 227 1.49 -2.24 -10.87
CA ALA A 227 0.51 -2.48 -9.81
C ALA A 227 -0.09 -3.87 -9.97
N GLU A 228 0.73 -4.90 -9.89
CA GLU A 228 0.31 -6.29 -10.03
C GLU A 228 -0.74 -6.70 -9.01
N ASP A 229 -0.62 -6.19 -7.79
CA ASP A 229 -1.53 -6.42 -6.67
C ASP A 229 -2.94 -5.86 -6.94
N PHE A 230 -3.00 -4.62 -7.38
CA PHE A 230 -4.26 -3.99 -7.77
C PHE A 230 -4.93 -4.74 -8.93
N LEU A 231 -4.17 -5.08 -9.97
CA LEU A 231 -4.74 -5.79 -11.13
C LEU A 231 -5.20 -7.20 -10.76
N ILE A 232 -4.46 -7.94 -9.93
CA ILE A 232 -4.93 -9.24 -9.43
C ILE A 232 -6.26 -9.06 -8.71
N GLY A 233 -6.40 -8.08 -7.81
CA GLY A 233 -7.68 -7.79 -7.16
C GLY A 233 -8.81 -7.53 -8.18
N ARG A 234 -8.52 -6.76 -9.23
CA ARG A 234 -9.49 -6.48 -10.30
C ARG A 234 -9.89 -7.73 -11.10
N LEU A 235 -8.97 -8.64 -11.38
CA LEU A 235 -9.29 -9.91 -12.05
C LEU A 235 -10.29 -10.74 -11.22
N TYR A 236 -10.09 -10.82 -9.89
CA TYR A 236 -11.05 -11.49 -9.01
C TYR A 236 -12.41 -10.80 -9.00
N GLU A 237 -12.48 -9.47 -8.90
CA GLU A 237 -13.73 -8.72 -8.92
C GLU A 237 -14.49 -8.89 -10.26
N LEU A 238 -13.78 -8.84 -11.39
CA LEU A 238 -14.36 -9.03 -12.72
C LEU A 238 -14.90 -10.45 -12.92
N ALA A 239 -14.33 -11.43 -12.25
CA ALA A 239 -14.80 -12.81 -12.24
C ALA A 239 -15.95 -13.05 -11.25
N GLY A 240 -16.45 -12.00 -10.58
CA GLY A 240 -17.57 -12.09 -9.64
C GLY A 240 -17.18 -12.45 -8.20
N TYR A 241 -15.90 -12.61 -7.89
CA TYR A 241 -15.45 -12.81 -6.52
C TYR A 241 -15.44 -11.50 -5.73
N ARG A 242 -15.64 -11.61 -4.43
CA ARG A 242 -15.44 -10.52 -3.50
C ARG A 242 -13.97 -10.47 -3.05
N VAL A 243 -13.36 -9.28 -3.07
CA VAL A 243 -12.10 -9.00 -2.39
C VAL A 243 -12.41 -8.56 -0.97
N ALA A 244 -11.92 -9.28 0.03
CA ALA A 244 -12.14 -8.97 1.44
C ALA A 244 -10.97 -8.15 2.00
N LEU A 245 -11.30 -7.16 2.85
CA LEU A 245 -10.35 -6.45 3.69
C LEU A 245 -10.44 -7.03 5.10
N SER A 246 -9.42 -7.79 5.50
CA SER A 246 -9.34 -8.36 6.84
C SER A 246 -9.12 -7.27 7.89
N PRO A 247 -9.73 -7.36 9.07
CA PRO A 247 -9.49 -6.43 10.17
C PRO A 247 -8.11 -6.62 10.82
N TYR A 248 -7.37 -7.70 10.50
CA TYR A 248 -6.02 -7.90 11.00
C TYR A 248 -5.06 -6.87 10.43
N LEU A 249 -4.25 -6.24 11.28
CA LEU A 249 -3.28 -5.22 10.90
C LEU A 249 -1.93 -5.84 10.56
N VAL A 250 -1.40 -5.49 9.39
CA VAL A 250 -0.08 -5.94 8.92
C VAL A 250 0.93 -4.80 9.06
N HIS A 251 2.01 -5.03 9.81
CA HIS A 251 3.03 -4.01 10.05
C HIS A 251 4.06 -3.98 8.92
N CYS A 252 4.18 -2.82 8.28
CA CYS A 252 5.18 -2.53 7.26
C CYS A 252 6.36 -1.81 7.94
N VAL A 253 7.43 -2.55 8.19
CA VAL A 253 8.62 -2.05 8.91
C VAL A 253 9.64 -1.52 7.92
N ASN A 254 9.98 -0.24 8.03
CA ASN A 254 10.87 0.47 7.10
C ASN A 254 12.03 1.10 7.87
N GLU A 255 12.87 0.28 8.49
CA GLU A 255 14.01 0.77 9.27
C GLU A 255 15.08 1.39 8.37
N GLY A 256 15.68 2.48 8.84
CA GLY A 256 16.77 3.16 8.14
C GLY A 256 16.40 3.82 6.81
N TRP A 257 15.12 4.01 6.53
CA TRP A 257 14.72 4.67 5.29
C TRP A 257 15.12 6.13 5.25
N THR A 258 15.78 6.52 4.17
CA THR A 258 16.08 7.92 3.85
C THR A 258 14.83 8.64 3.32
N VAL A 259 14.85 9.98 3.39
CA VAL A 259 13.81 10.82 2.77
C VAL A 259 13.74 10.59 1.26
N GLU A 260 14.87 10.40 0.60
CA GLU A 260 14.94 10.09 -0.82
C GLU A 260 14.21 8.78 -1.15
N ARG A 261 14.40 7.72 -0.35
CA ARG A 261 13.71 6.43 -0.55
C ARG A 261 12.20 6.58 -0.39
N PHE A 262 11.75 7.38 0.59
CA PHE A 262 10.34 7.75 0.76
C PHE A 262 9.81 8.47 -0.49
N LEU A 263 10.47 9.53 -0.94
CA LEU A 263 10.05 10.32 -2.11
C LEU A 263 9.98 9.46 -3.38
N ASN A 264 11.04 8.69 -3.67
CA ASN A 264 11.11 7.84 -4.86
C ASN A 264 9.99 6.79 -4.88
N ARG A 265 9.67 6.18 -3.73
CA ARG A 265 8.56 5.23 -3.63
C ARG A 265 7.22 5.89 -3.90
N HIS A 266 6.95 7.02 -3.25
CA HIS A 266 5.64 7.66 -3.35
C HIS A 266 5.44 8.38 -4.69
N VAL A 267 6.49 8.91 -5.32
CA VAL A 267 6.43 9.40 -6.71
C VAL A 267 6.05 8.26 -7.65
N ARG A 268 6.67 7.07 -7.52
CA ARG A 268 6.29 5.90 -8.30
C ARG A 268 4.84 5.49 -8.08
N TRP A 269 4.37 5.49 -6.83
CA TRP A 269 2.98 5.19 -6.50
C TRP A 269 2.00 6.24 -7.05
N ALA A 270 2.35 7.52 -7.01
CA ALA A 270 1.57 8.60 -7.59
C ALA A 270 1.43 8.45 -9.11
N GLN A 271 2.54 8.19 -9.81
CA GLN A 271 2.56 7.89 -11.24
C GLN A 271 1.64 6.72 -11.59
N MET A 272 1.73 5.63 -10.82
CA MET A 272 0.93 4.41 -10.97
C MET A 272 -0.56 4.71 -10.79
N ARG A 273 -0.97 5.34 -9.66
CA ARG A 273 -2.38 5.65 -9.38
C ARG A 273 -2.99 6.56 -10.45
N ARG A 274 -2.23 7.56 -10.91
CA ARG A 274 -2.67 8.43 -12.00
C ARG A 274 -2.95 7.66 -13.29
N ARG A 275 -2.17 6.63 -13.60
CA ARG A 275 -2.33 5.81 -14.80
C ARG A 275 -3.45 4.79 -14.69
N ILE A 276 -3.74 4.33 -13.48
CA ILE A 276 -4.84 3.39 -13.20
C ILE A 276 -6.18 4.12 -13.23
N SER A 277 -6.32 5.21 -12.48
CA SER A 277 -7.56 5.95 -12.31
C SER A 277 -7.31 7.45 -12.17
N PRO A 278 -7.25 8.21 -13.29
CA PRO A 278 -7.00 9.65 -13.25
C PRO A 278 -8.01 10.43 -12.40
N GLY A 279 -9.29 10.06 -12.45
CA GLY A 279 -10.34 10.73 -11.67
C GLY A 279 -10.19 10.49 -10.16
N ALA A 280 -9.91 9.26 -9.73
CA ALA A 280 -9.64 8.97 -8.33
C ALA A 280 -8.37 9.67 -7.86
N TYR A 281 -7.34 9.74 -8.70
CA TYR A 281 -6.10 10.44 -8.40
C TYR A 281 -6.31 11.95 -8.17
N LEU A 282 -7.17 12.60 -8.96
CA LEU A 282 -7.57 13.98 -8.71
C LEU A 282 -8.32 14.12 -7.38
N GLY A 283 -9.20 13.17 -7.07
CA GLY A 283 -9.94 13.13 -5.81
C GLY A 283 -9.07 12.96 -4.57
N GLU A 284 -7.85 12.39 -4.70
CA GLU A 284 -6.90 12.24 -3.58
C GLU A 284 -6.53 13.59 -2.94
N LEU A 285 -6.50 14.69 -3.71
CA LEU A 285 -6.25 16.02 -3.17
C LEU A 285 -7.29 16.44 -2.14
N LEU A 286 -8.52 15.97 -2.27
CA LEU A 286 -9.58 16.24 -1.29
C LEU A 286 -9.34 15.56 0.06
N LEU A 287 -8.38 14.65 0.16
CA LEU A 287 -7.94 14.04 1.42
C LEU A 287 -6.68 14.72 2.00
N ASN A 288 -6.34 15.92 1.51
CA ASN A 288 -5.28 16.75 2.09
C ASN A 288 -5.83 18.14 2.49
N PRO A 289 -6.54 18.24 3.61
CA PRO A 289 -7.18 19.49 4.03
C PRO A 289 -6.18 20.60 4.35
N VAL A 290 -4.93 20.27 4.72
CA VAL A 290 -3.90 21.28 4.99
C VAL A 290 -3.63 22.13 3.74
N LEU A 291 -3.58 21.52 2.56
CA LEU A 291 -3.44 22.24 1.30
C LEU A 291 -4.60 23.24 1.06
N TRP A 292 -5.83 22.78 1.19
CA TRP A 292 -7.01 23.60 0.92
C TRP A 292 -7.22 24.70 1.94
N ILE A 293 -6.94 24.43 3.22
CA ILE A 293 -6.96 25.43 4.29
C ILE A 293 -5.91 26.51 4.00
N ALA A 294 -4.68 26.12 3.64
CA ALA A 294 -3.62 27.06 3.31
C ALA A 294 -3.99 27.95 2.09
N LEU A 295 -4.49 27.34 1.01
CA LEU A 295 -4.89 28.07 -0.21
C LEU A 295 -6.08 29.02 0.07
N ALA A 296 -7.09 28.59 0.82
CA ALA A 296 -8.23 29.42 1.20
C ALA A 296 -7.77 30.59 2.06
N THR A 297 -6.92 30.35 3.05
CA THR A 297 -6.38 31.39 3.94
C THR A 297 -5.56 32.40 3.18
N LEU A 298 -4.65 31.97 2.31
CA LEU A 298 -3.84 32.86 1.47
C LEU A 298 -4.70 33.70 0.53
N SER A 299 -5.72 33.10 -0.09
CA SER A 299 -6.63 33.78 -1.01
C SER A 299 -7.45 34.86 -0.31
N LEU A 300 -8.00 34.55 0.87
CA LEU A 300 -8.74 35.53 1.69
C LEU A 300 -7.82 36.65 2.21
N TRP A 301 -6.59 36.30 2.61
CA TRP A 301 -5.60 37.28 3.07
C TRP A 301 -5.20 38.26 1.97
N ALA A 302 -5.05 37.77 0.73
CA ALA A 302 -4.71 38.58 -0.42
C ALA A 302 -5.85 39.50 -0.88
N SER A 303 -7.12 39.20 -0.54
CA SER A 303 -8.31 39.92 -1.01
C SER A 303 -8.83 40.95 -0.01
N GLY A 304 -8.44 40.85 1.28
CA GLY A 304 -9.01 41.68 2.34
C GLY A 304 -8.23 42.97 2.60
N PRO A 305 -8.92 44.08 2.95
CA PRO A 305 -8.27 45.33 3.36
C PRO A 305 -7.64 45.28 4.76
N GLY A 306 -7.76 44.17 5.49
CA GLY A 306 -7.22 44.00 6.83
C GLY A 306 -6.78 42.55 7.11
N ARG A 307 -5.68 42.41 7.83
CA ARG A 307 -5.16 41.12 8.30
C ARG A 307 -5.99 40.64 9.49
N ASP A 308 -7.07 39.86 9.22
CA ASP A 308 -7.96 39.35 10.25
C ASP A 308 -7.34 38.16 10.98
N LEU A 309 -6.95 38.35 12.24
CA LEU A 309 -6.44 37.29 13.11
C LEU A 309 -7.45 36.14 13.32
N ARG A 310 -8.75 36.40 13.15
CA ARG A 310 -9.79 35.36 13.24
C ARG A 310 -9.65 34.36 12.12
N LEU A 311 -9.28 34.78 10.91
CA LEU A 311 -9.02 33.90 9.77
C LEU A 311 -7.86 32.93 10.08
N ILE A 312 -6.78 33.46 10.65
CA ILE A 312 -5.62 32.63 11.06
C ILE A 312 -6.04 31.66 12.16
N ALA A 313 -6.83 32.10 13.14
CA ALA A 313 -7.30 31.25 14.23
C ALA A 313 -8.20 30.11 13.71
N VAL A 314 -9.12 30.38 12.77
CA VAL A 314 -9.97 29.35 12.14
C VAL A 314 -9.14 28.37 11.33
N ALA A 315 -8.17 28.84 10.54
CA ALA A 315 -7.27 28.00 9.78
C ALA A 315 -6.43 27.09 10.71
N ALA A 316 -5.86 27.66 11.76
CA ALA A 316 -5.10 26.91 12.77
C ALA A 316 -5.94 25.85 13.47
N ALA A 317 -7.20 26.20 13.83
CA ALA A 317 -8.13 25.23 14.41
C ALA A 317 -8.43 24.06 13.45
N GLY A 318 -8.68 24.34 12.16
CA GLY A 318 -8.90 23.31 11.15
C GLY A 318 -7.69 22.36 10.98
N VAL A 319 -6.48 22.92 10.96
CA VAL A 319 -5.24 22.14 10.93
C VAL A 319 -5.03 21.33 12.20
N ALA A 320 -5.34 21.91 13.37
CA ALA A 320 -5.26 21.20 14.65
C ALA A 320 -6.23 20.02 14.72
N VAL A 321 -7.47 20.20 14.27
CA VAL A 321 -8.46 19.10 14.16
C VAL A 321 -7.95 17.98 13.28
N LYS A 322 -7.36 18.31 12.11
CA LYS A 322 -6.77 17.31 11.21
C LYS A 322 -5.65 16.53 11.90
N PHE A 323 -4.69 17.20 12.54
CA PHE A 323 -3.57 16.51 13.19
C PHE A 323 -3.97 15.73 14.43
N ALA A 324 -4.96 16.22 15.19
CA ALA A 324 -5.58 15.44 16.27
C ALA A 324 -6.22 14.15 15.73
N SER A 325 -6.93 14.24 14.62
CA SER A 325 -7.52 13.07 13.96
C SER A 325 -6.45 12.09 13.44
N ASP A 326 -5.36 12.57 12.83
CA ASP A 326 -4.20 11.73 12.45
C ASP A 326 -3.60 11.02 13.68
N ALA A 327 -3.43 11.75 14.79
CA ALA A 327 -2.87 11.19 16.03
C ALA A 327 -3.77 10.11 16.63
N LEU A 328 -5.07 10.32 16.63
CA LEU A 328 -6.05 9.32 17.09
C LEU A 328 -6.04 8.08 16.19
N LEU A 329 -5.94 8.27 14.87
CA LEU A 329 -5.84 7.18 13.93
C LEU A 329 -4.53 6.40 14.10
N CYS A 330 -3.40 7.08 14.25
CA CYS A 330 -2.12 6.44 14.60
C CYS A 330 -2.22 5.62 15.90
N ARG A 331 -2.89 6.17 16.92
CA ARG A 331 -3.15 5.41 18.17
C ARG A 331 -4.00 4.17 17.92
N ARG A 332 -5.05 4.26 17.09
CA ARG A 332 -5.92 3.12 16.76
C ARG A 332 -5.15 2.01 16.03
N LEU A 333 -4.26 2.40 15.12
CA LEU A 333 -3.50 1.45 14.27
C LEU A 333 -2.28 0.85 14.99
N ARG A 334 -1.57 1.64 15.80
CA ARG A 334 -0.30 1.21 16.45
C ARG A 334 -0.45 0.88 17.94
N GLY A 335 -1.62 1.11 18.53
CA GLY A 335 -1.84 0.96 19.98
C GLY A 335 -1.20 2.07 20.84
N LYS A 336 -0.50 3.05 20.25
CA LYS A 336 0.20 4.14 20.95
C LYS A 336 0.05 5.46 20.23
N LEU A 337 0.00 6.56 20.97
CA LEU A 337 0.01 7.91 20.41
C LEU A 337 1.32 8.20 19.67
N PRO A 338 1.29 9.07 18.65
CA PRO A 338 2.50 9.52 18.00
C PRO A 338 3.39 10.29 18.97
N ARG A 339 4.71 10.13 18.82
CA ARG A 339 5.73 10.88 19.59
C ARG A 339 5.72 12.35 19.15
N PRO A 340 6.23 13.30 19.97
CA PRO A 340 6.29 14.71 19.57
C PRO A 340 6.97 14.96 18.22
N ALA A 341 8.05 14.25 17.91
CA ALA A 341 8.73 14.34 16.62
C ALA A 341 7.83 13.88 15.44
N GLU A 342 6.97 12.88 15.65
CA GLU A 342 6.01 12.41 14.65
C GLU A 342 4.91 13.47 14.42
N VAL A 343 4.44 14.13 15.48
CA VAL A 343 3.45 15.23 15.37
C VAL A 343 4.04 16.41 14.59
N LEU A 344 5.27 16.80 14.89
CA LEU A 344 5.99 17.87 14.18
C LEU A 344 6.27 17.52 12.71
N ALA A 345 6.36 16.24 12.37
CA ALA A 345 6.56 15.80 10.99
C ALA A 345 5.26 15.70 10.16
N MET A 346 4.07 15.76 10.79
CA MET A 346 2.79 15.69 10.06
C MET A 346 2.64 16.77 8.99
N PRO A 347 2.88 18.07 9.25
CA PRO A 347 2.80 19.09 8.21
C PRO A 347 3.85 18.90 7.12
N ILE A 348 5.04 18.42 7.45
CA ILE A 348 6.10 18.12 6.48
C ILE A 348 5.65 16.99 5.56
N LYS A 349 5.04 15.95 6.10
CA LYS A 349 4.47 14.83 5.34
C LYS A 349 3.37 15.32 4.38
N ASP A 350 2.43 16.14 4.84
CA ASP A 350 1.32 16.62 4.01
C ASP A 350 1.81 17.52 2.85
N LEU A 351 2.81 18.37 3.12
CA LEU A 351 3.47 19.16 2.10
C LEU A 351 4.22 18.29 1.09
N ALA A 352 5.01 17.33 1.57
CA ALA A 352 5.75 16.39 0.70
C ALA A 352 4.81 15.59 -0.20
N VAL A 353 3.68 15.10 0.33
CA VAL A 353 2.68 14.37 -0.45
C VAL A 353 2.03 15.24 -1.52
N THR A 354 1.81 16.54 -1.26
CA THR A 354 1.33 17.49 -2.27
C THR A 354 2.32 17.62 -3.43
N PHE A 355 3.62 17.77 -3.15
CA PHE A 355 4.66 17.83 -4.19
C PHE A 355 4.77 16.51 -4.95
N ILE A 356 4.72 15.37 -4.25
CA ILE A 356 4.72 14.03 -4.86
C ILE A 356 3.53 13.90 -5.82
N TRP A 357 2.36 14.36 -5.41
CA TRP A 357 1.17 14.34 -6.24
C TRP A 357 1.38 15.16 -7.52
N LEU A 358 1.91 16.39 -7.41
CA LEU A 358 2.23 17.23 -8.58
C LEU A 358 3.23 16.54 -9.53
N ILE A 359 4.32 15.98 -9.00
CA ILE A 359 5.32 15.27 -9.80
C ILE A 359 4.69 14.07 -10.53
N GLY A 360 3.81 13.32 -9.86
CA GLY A 360 3.09 12.18 -10.43
C GLY A 360 2.20 12.54 -11.62
N CYS A 361 1.72 13.80 -11.70
CA CYS A 361 0.94 14.29 -12.83
C CYS A 361 1.74 14.31 -14.14
N PHE A 362 3.05 14.62 -14.08
CA PHE A 362 3.85 14.92 -15.27
C PHE A 362 4.86 13.81 -15.59
N ARG A 363 5.42 13.16 -14.57
CA ARG A 363 6.47 12.16 -14.76
C ARG A 363 5.91 10.83 -15.27
N ARG A 364 6.61 10.21 -16.28
CA ARG A 364 6.22 8.91 -16.87
C ARG A 364 7.29 7.84 -16.74
N ARG A 365 8.55 8.25 -16.54
CA ARG A 365 9.67 7.33 -16.37
C ARG A 365 9.79 6.91 -14.92
N VAL A 366 10.12 5.65 -14.69
CA VAL A 366 10.35 5.07 -13.37
C VAL A 366 11.62 4.24 -13.40
N SER A 367 12.48 4.45 -12.41
CA SER A 367 13.58 3.53 -12.09
C SER A 367 13.08 2.55 -11.03
N TRP A 368 13.08 1.27 -11.35
CA TRP A 368 12.59 0.24 -10.44
C TRP A 368 13.46 -1.02 -10.50
N ARG A 369 14.04 -1.38 -9.34
CA ARG A 369 14.94 -2.52 -9.18
C ARG A 369 16.10 -2.55 -10.19
N GLY A 370 16.60 -1.38 -10.60
CA GLY A 370 17.70 -1.21 -11.56
C GLY A 370 17.27 -1.14 -13.03
N ASN A 371 15.96 -1.19 -13.31
CA ASN A 371 15.44 -1.06 -14.68
C ASN A 371 14.83 0.33 -14.89
N GLU A 372 15.14 0.97 -16.01
CA GLU A 372 14.48 2.20 -16.47
C GLU A 372 13.29 1.84 -17.35
N LEU A 373 12.09 2.17 -16.88
CA LEU A 373 10.83 1.79 -17.50
C LEU A 373 9.91 2.99 -17.65
N ARG A 374 8.93 2.88 -18.54
CA ARG A 374 7.79 3.81 -18.64
C ARG A 374 6.54 3.15 -18.04
N ILE A 375 5.67 3.97 -17.46
CA ILE A 375 4.36 3.54 -16.96
C ILE A 375 3.30 4.07 -17.92
N GLU A 376 2.64 3.16 -18.61
CA GLU A 376 1.54 3.45 -19.53
C GLU A 376 0.16 3.32 -18.84
N ARG A 377 -0.93 3.51 -19.57
CA ARG A 377 -2.31 3.39 -19.05
C ARG A 377 -2.51 2.01 -18.39
N GLY A 378 -3.27 1.96 -17.31
CA GLY A 378 -3.47 0.72 -16.54
C GLY A 378 -2.23 0.25 -15.77
N SER A 379 -1.20 1.11 -15.62
CA SER A 379 0.07 0.76 -14.94
C SER A 379 0.92 -0.27 -15.72
N VAL A 380 0.72 -0.40 -17.02
CA VAL A 380 1.53 -1.27 -17.89
C VAL A 380 2.95 -0.70 -17.99
N LEU A 381 3.93 -1.59 -17.87
CA LEU A 381 5.34 -1.28 -18.01
C LEU A 381 5.80 -1.47 -19.46
N THR A 382 6.57 -0.50 -19.97
CA THR A 382 7.27 -0.59 -21.26
C THR A 382 8.73 -0.20 -21.08
N PRO A 383 9.67 -0.68 -21.93
CA PRO A 383 11.05 -0.22 -21.90
C PRO A 383 11.12 1.31 -22.04
N ALA A 384 12.08 1.95 -21.36
CA ALA A 384 12.24 3.42 -21.44
C ALA A 384 12.70 3.89 -22.82
N GLU A 385 13.42 3.04 -23.56
CA GLU A 385 13.86 3.22 -24.93
C GLU A 385 13.15 2.19 -25.81
N GLY A 386 12.21 2.63 -26.64
CA GLY A 386 11.45 1.77 -27.57
C GLY A 386 10.16 2.45 -28.05
N PRO A 387 9.58 2.00 -29.18
CA PRO A 387 8.30 2.55 -29.66
C PRO A 387 7.21 2.34 -28.61
N SER A 388 6.39 3.36 -28.40
CA SER A 388 5.20 3.26 -27.57
C SER A 388 4.26 2.21 -28.15
N LEU A 389 3.66 1.35 -27.31
CA LEU A 389 2.66 0.35 -27.75
C LEU A 389 1.47 0.97 -28.52
N GLY A 390 1.24 2.29 -28.43
CA GLY A 390 0.25 3.00 -29.25
C GLY A 390 0.61 3.11 -30.73
N ALA A 391 1.88 2.86 -31.13
CA ALA A 391 2.28 2.82 -32.53
C ALA A 391 2.16 1.41 -33.17
N ALA A 392 1.91 0.37 -32.36
CA ALA A 392 1.73 -1.00 -32.83
C ALA A 392 0.25 -1.35 -33.11
N GLU A 393 -0.70 -0.60 -32.54
CA GLU A 393 -2.13 -0.75 -32.84
C GLU A 393 -2.58 -0.01 -34.12
N GLU A 394 -1.75 0.93 -34.63
CA GLU A 394 -2.01 1.60 -35.92
C GLU A 394 -1.43 0.82 -37.15
N LEU A 395 -0.72 -0.29 -36.93
CA LEU A 395 -0.09 -1.11 -37.97
C LEU A 395 -0.59 -2.55 -38.02
N ALA A 396 -1.66 -2.90 -37.27
CA ALA A 396 -2.38 -4.17 -37.36
C ALA A 396 -3.86 -3.91 -37.70
#